data_11d76273e91d5bbef6cfb5b321a5e0d2
#
_entry.id   11d76273e91d5bbef6cfb5b321a5e0d2
#
_cell.length_a   1.000
_cell.length_b   1.000
_cell.length_c   1.000
_cell.angle_alpha   90.00
_cell.angle_beta   90.00
_cell.angle_gamma   90.00
#
_symmetry.space_group_name_H-M   'P 1'
#
loop_
_entity.id
_entity.type
_entity.pdbx_description
1 polymer ?
#
loop_
_entity_poly.entity_id
_entity_poly.type
_entity_poly.pdbx_seq_one_letter_code
_entity_poly.pdbx_strand_id
1 'polypeptide(L)'
;MGGLTGLVSSTLPVLVLVPINGKYGLVPALLSALAVAAGIFVWRLARKENLQPAISGLLGVVICAAIAWFMGDAKGYFAYGMWYSLVAGIAFIISIAVRWPLVGVIWRGINGEDQRWRTNRGAVRAFSWATVAWAVVFLARFFVKRFFYVKDATDALGYVSIAMGWPLTAIVVLITVVAVKKANEAEGIK
;
A
#
# COMPACT_ATOMS: atom_id res chain seq x y z
N MET A 1 -9.46 7.82 -12.47
CA MET A 1 -8.20 7.32 -11.91
C MET A 1 -7.61 8.40 -11.00
N GLY A 2 -7.29 8.04 -9.75
CA GLY A 2 -6.83 9.03 -8.77
C GLY A 2 -5.37 9.43 -8.86
N GLY A 3 -4.76 9.46 -10.02
CA GLY A 3 -3.43 9.96 -10.33
C GLY A 3 -2.58 10.53 -9.16
N LEU A 4 -1.73 11.49 -9.42
CA LEU A 4 -0.90 12.19 -8.41
C LEU A 4 -1.74 12.83 -7.29
N THR A 5 -2.94 13.32 -7.59
CA THR A 5 -3.84 13.90 -6.59
C THR A 5 -4.34 12.88 -5.57
N GLY A 6 -4.61 11.64 -5.99
CA GLY A 6 -4.96 10.56 -5.07
C GLY A 6 -3.80 10.19 -4.15
N LEU A 7 -2.59 10.24 -4.69
CA LEU A 7 -1.34 9.97 -3.98
C LEU A 7 -1.10 10.99 -2.86
N VAL A 8 -1.12 12.27 -3.21
CA VAL A 8 -0.93 13.37 -2.25
C VAL A 8 -2.01 13.30 -1.17
N SER A 9 -3.27 13.09 -1.57
CA SER A 9 -4.39 13.01 -0.63
C SER A 9 -4.25 11.91 0.41
N SER A 10 -3.67 10.75 0.07
CA SER A 10 -3.49 9.64 1.02
C SER A 10 -2.33 9.83 2.00
N THR A 11 -1.36 10.69 1.68
CA THR A 11 -0.22 10.98 2.56
C THR A 11 -0.46 12.17 3.50
N LEU A 12 -1.34 13.09 3.13
CA LEU A 12 -1.63 14.30 3.92
C LEU A 12 -2.04 14.01 5.38
N PRO A 13 -2.93 13.06 5.70
CA PRO A 13 -3.28 12.75 7.09
C PRO A 13 -2.07 12.34 7.93
N VAL A 14 -1.13 11.58 7.36
CA VAL A 14 0.09 11.14 8.06
C VAL A 14 1.06 12.30 8.26
N LEU A 15 1.22 13.15 7.23
CA LEU A 15 2.07 14.35 7.31
C LEU A 15 1.62 15.33 8.40
N VAL A 16 0.34 15.36 8.68
CA VAL A 16 -0.23 16.23 9.74
C VAL A 16 -0.16 15.52 11.10
N LEU A 17 -0.43 14.20 11.15
CA LEU A 17 -0.41 13.43 12.39
C LEU A 17 0.95 13.47 13.08
N VAL A 18 2.05 13.23 12.35
CA VAL A 18 3.38 13.07 12.92
C VAL A 18 3.86 14.31 13.69
N PRO A 19 3.92 15.51 13.09
CA PRO A 19 4.39 16.72 13.79
C PRO A 19 3.45 17.16 14.91
N ILE A 20 2.14 16.95 14.75
CA ILE A 20 1.17 17.30 15.81
C ILE A 20 1.31 16.36 16.99
N ASN A 21 1.53 15.06 16.77
CA ASN A 21 1.77 14.11 17.86
C ASN A 21 3.00 14.49 18.67
N GLY A 22 4.11 14.84 18.00
CA GLY A 22 5.35 15.24 18.69
C GLY A 22 5.21 16.52 19.53
N LYS A 23 4.28 17.43 19.16
CA LYS A 23 4.14 18.73 19.85
C LYS A 23 2.96 18.79 20.81
N TYR A 24 1.83 18.17 20.48
CA TYR A 24 0.57 18.31 21.19
C TYR A 24 -0.01 16.99 21.71
N GLY A 25 0.65 15.86 21.41
CA GLY A 25 0.24 14.51 21.85
C GLY A 25 -0.78 13.83 20.95
N LEU A 26 -1.20 12.63 21.37
CA LEU A 26 -1.97 11.69 20.57
C LEU A 26 -3.33 12.22 20.12
N VAL A 27 -4.13 12.75 21.04
CA VAL A 27 -5.53 13.13 20.74
C VAL A 27 -5.61 14.24 19.69
N PRO A 28 -4.89 15.37 19.81
CA PRO A 28 -4.87 16.38 18.78
C PRO A 28 -4.34 15.88 17.44
N ALA A 29 -3.35 14.96 17.45
CA ALA A 29 -2.80 14.35 16.24
C ALA A 29 -3.84 13.51 15.49
N LEU A 30 -4.58 12.66 16.21
CA LEU A 30 -5.62 11.83 15.60
C LEU A 30 -6.79 12.66 15.06
N LEU A 31 -7.23 13.66 15.82
CA LEU A 31 -8.30 14.56 15.39
C LEU A 31 -7.90 15.36 14.13
N SER A 32 -6.66 15.83 14.07
CA SER A 32 -6.16 16.55 12.89
C SER A 32 -6.06 15.66 11.66
N ALA A 33 -5.59 14.41 11.81
CA ALA A 33 -5.53 13.46 10.71
C ALA A 33 -6.93 13.11 10.18
N LEU A 34 -7.90 12.91 11.07
CA LEU A 34 -9.30 12.66 10.72
C LEU A 34 -9.94 13.87 10.04
N ALA A 35 -9.68 15.08 10.55
CA ALA A 35 -10.18 16.33 9.95
C ALA A 35 -9.64 16.53 8.52
N VAL A 36 -8.36 16.27 8.30
CA VAL A 36 -7.76 16.33 6.96
C VAL A 36 -8.38 15.30 6.03
N ALA A 37 -8.55 14.06 6.48
CA ALA A 37 -9.16 13.01 5.67
C ALA A 37 -10.63 13.34 5.31
N ALA A 38 -11.40 13.83 6.27
CA ALA A 38 -12.77 14.29 6.06
C ALA A 38 -12.82 15.50 5.12
N GLY A 39 -11.94 16.47 5.28
CA GLY A 39 -11.82 17.63 4.38
C GLY A 39 -11.54 17.22 2.93
N ILE A 40 -10.63 16.28 2.71
CA ILE A 40 -10.35 15.72 1.38
C ILE A 40 -11.59 15.04 0.80
N PHE A 41 -12.31 14.28 1.63
CA PHE A 41 -13.54 13.62 1.20
C PHE A 41 -14.60 14.63 0.76
N VAL A 42 -14.87 15.65 1.58
CA VAL A 42 -15.84 16.72 1.27
C VAL A 42 -15.43 17.51 0.02
N TRP A 43 -14.14 17.83 -0.11
CA TRP A 43 -13.63 18.53 -1.28
C TRP A 43 -13.83 17.74 -2.58
N ARG A 44 -13.58 16.42 -2.57
CA ARG A 44 -13.84 15.55 -3.73
C ARG A 44 -15.33 15.41 -4.03
N LEU A 45 -16.16 15.34 -2.98
CA LEU A 45 -17.62 15.32 -3.12
C LEU A 45 -18.12 16.58 -3.84
N ALA A 46 -17.63 17.76 -3.40
CA ALA A 46 -17.99 19.04 -4.01
C ALA A 46 -17.55 19.15 -5.49
N ARG A 47 -16.43 18.51 -5.84
CA ARG A 47 -15.92 18.44 -7.23
C ARG A 47 -16.55 17.36 -8.09
N LYS A 48 -17.46 16.57 -7.54
CA LYS A 48 -18.08 15.41 -8.23
C LYS A 48 -17.05 14.43 -8.79
N GLU A 49 -15.88 14.30 -8.14
CA GLU A 49 -14.85 13.33 -8.49
C GLU A 49 -15.26 11.93 -8.02
N ASN A 50 -14.56 10.90 -8.53
CA ASN A 50 -14.77 9.52 -8.07
C ASN A 50 -14.51 9.41 -6.56
N LEU A 51 -15.53 9.04 -5.78
CA LEU A 51 -15.48 8.98 -4.32
C LEU A 51 -14.86 7.69 -3.79
N GLN A 52 -14.76 6.64 -4.60
CA GLN A 52 -14.23 5.34 -4.15
C GLN A 52 -12.84 5.43 -3.50
N PRO A 53 -11.84 6.16 -4.06
CA PRO A 53 -10.56 6.33 -3.40
C PRO A 53 -10.63 7.17 -2.12
N ALA A 54 -11.57 8.13 -2.05
CA ALA A 54 -11.75 8.98 -0.87
C ALA A 54 -12.40 8.21 0.28
N ILE A 55 -13.40 7.37 -0.02
CA ILE A 55 -14.05 6.50 0.97
C ILE A 55 -13.04 5.49 1.53
N SER A 56 -12.29 4.80 0.68
CA SER A 56 -11.29 3.82 1.13
C SER A 56 -10.17 4.49 1.94
N GLY A 57 -9.74 5.69 1.54
CA GLY A 57 -8.76 6.49 2.29
C GLY A 57 -9.27 6.92 3.65
N LEU A 58 -10.48 7.45 3.73
CA LEU A 58 -11.10 7.85 4.99
C LEU A 58 -11.29 6.65 5.94
N LEU A 59 -11.81 5.54 5.44
CA LEU A 59 -11.95 4.31 6.23
C LEU A 59 -10.59 3.83 6.76
N GLY A 60 -9.54 3.87 5.93
CA GLY A 60 -8.19 3.51 6.35
C GLY A 60 -7.70 4.40 7.50
N VAL A 61 -7.90 5.73 7.42
CA VAL A 61 -7.52 6.67 8.48
C VAL A 61 -8.33 6.41 9.75
N VAL A 62 -9.65 6.18 9.65
CA VAL A 62 -10.51 5.87 10.80
C VAL A 62 -10.05 4.59 11.50
N ILE A 63 -9.77 3.51 10.77
CA ILE A 63 -9.28 2.25 11.34
C ILE A 63 -7.94 2.47 12.04
N CYS A 64 -6.98 3.13 11.40
CA CYS A 64 -5.68 3.41 11.98
C CYS A 64 -5.78 4.31 13.23
N ALA A 65 -6.64 5.32 13.19
CA ALA A 65 -6.89 6.20 14.33
C ALA A 65 -7.54 5.44 15.50
N ALA A 66 -8.50 4.57 15.23
CA ALA A 66 -9.12 3.73 16.26
C ALA A 66 -8.09 2.81 16.92
N ILE A 67 -7.23 2.15 16.16
CA ILE A 67 -6.15 1.31 16.70
C ILE A 67 -5.22 2.13 17.58
N ALA A 68 -4.79 3.32 17.15
CA ALA A 68 -3.93 4.19 17.93
C ALA A 68 -4.61 4.65 19.23
N TRP A 69 -5.91 4.97 19.17
CA TRP A 69 -6.71 5.34 20.34
C TRP A 69 -6.79 4.20 21.36
N PHE A 70 -7.13 2.98 20.92
CA PHE A 70 -7.21 1.81 21.81
C PHE A 70 -5.85 1.42 22.41
N MET A 71 -4.76 1.64 21.68
CA MET A 71 -3.41 1.39 22.17
C MET A 71 -2.87 2.50 23.08
N GLY A 72 -3.51 3.67 23.08
CA GLY A 72 -3.05 4.85 23.83
C GLY A 72 -1.73 5.44 23.30
N ASP A 73 -1.31 5.06 22.08
CA ASP A 73 -0.02 5.43 21.48
C ASP A 73 -0.17 5.70 19.99
N ALA A 74 0.41 6.81 19.52
CA ALA A 74 0.37 7.18 18.10
C ALA A 74 1.03 6.15 17.16
N LYS A 75 1.97 5.34 17.64
CA LYS A 75 2.55 4.24 16.86
C LYS A 75 1.51 3.19 16.45
N GLY A 76 0.42 3.06 17.20
CA GLY A 76 -0.71 2.18 16.86
C GLY A 76 -1.33 2.52 15.50
N TYR A 77 -1.30 3.80 15.10
CA TYR A 77 -1.74 4.22 13.77
C TYR A 77 -0.99 3.48 12.63
N PHE A 78 0.26 3.16 12.87
CA PHE A 78 1.11 2.48 11.88
C PHE A 78 1.07 0.95 11.99
N ALA A 79 0.56 0.41 13.11
CA ALA A 79 0.52 -1.02 13.37
C ALA A 79 -0.27 -1.79 12.29
N TYR A 80 -1.43 -1.29 11.89
CA TYR A 80 -2.23 -1.89 10.83
C TYR A 80 -1.44 -2.07 9.52
N GLY A 81 -0.82 -0.99 9.04
CA GLY A 81 -0.05 -1.03 7.79
C GLY A 81 1.21 -1.92 7.88
N MET A 82 1.79 -2.05 9.07
CA MET A 82 2.91 -2.95 9.33
C MET A 82 2.47 -4.42 9.22
N TRP A 83 1.42 -4.82 9.94
CA TRP A 83 0.92 -6.19 9.91
C TRP A 83 0.32 -6.57 8.55
N TYR A 84 -0.40 -5.65 7.91
CA TYR A 84 -0.85 -5.82 6.53
C TYR A 84 0.33 -6.15 5.59
N SER A 85 1.45 -5.45 5.73
CA SER A 85 2.62 -5.70 4.89
C SER A 85 3.20 -7.10 5.12
N LEU A 86 3.20 -7.60 6.37
CA LEU A 86 3.63 -8.97 6.66
C LEU A 86 2.72 -9.99 5.99
N VAL A 87 1.41 -9.87 6.21
CA VAL A 87 0.42 -10.81 5.65
C VAL A 87 0.47 -10.80 4.12
N ALA A 88 0.52 -9.61 3.52
CA ALA A 88 0.67 -9.49 2.08
C ALA A 88 1.97 -10.15 1.58
N GLY A 89 3.11 -9.84 2.21
CA GLY A 89 4.39 -10.44 1.83
C GLY A 89 4.37 -11.97 1.88
N ILE A 90 3.80 -12.54 2.94
CA ILE A 90 3.62 -14.01 3.07
C ILE A 90 2.70 -14.55 1.97
N ALA A 91 1.57 -13.89 1.70
CA ALA A 91 0.65 -14.30 0.65
C ALA A 91 1.32 -14.33 -0.74
N PHE A 92 2.15 -13.31 -1.05
CA PHE A 92 2.92 -13.28 -2.29
C PHE A 92 3.94 -14.42 -2.36
N ILE A 93 4.64 -14.77 -1.25
CA ILE A 93 5.57 -15.91 -1.21
C ILE A 93 4.82 -17.22 -1.43
N ILE A 94 3.72 -17.45 -0.71
CA ILE A 94 2.92 -18.67 -0.85
C ILE A 94 2.43 -18.83 -2.30
N SER A 95 2.01 -17.74 -2.93
CA SER A 95 1.53 -17.76 -4.31
C SER A 95 2.59 -18.22 -5.31
N ILE A 96 3.86 -17.90 -5.06
CA ILE A 96 4.98 -18.39 -5.86
C ILE A 96 5.19 -19.89 -5.62
N ALA A 97 5.16 -20.33 -4.35
CA ALA A 97 5.36 -21.72 -3.97
C ALA A 97 4.31 -22.65 -4.59
N VAL A 98 3.06 -22.21 -4.65
CA VAL A 98 1.96 -22.95 -5.30
C VAL A 98 1.92 -22.77 -6.82
N ARG A 99 2.92 -22.11 -7.42
CA ARG A 99 3.00 -21.81 -8.86
C ARG A 99 1.80 -21.00 -9.39
N TRP A 100 1.29 -20.12 -8.54
CA TRP A 100 0.17 -19.22 -8.85
C TRP A 100 0.52 -17.78 -8.56
N PRO A 101 1.52 -17.21 -9.29
CA PRO A 101 2.04 -15.88 -8.98
C PRO A 101 0.93 -14.83 -8.98
N LEU A 102 0.70 -14.21 -7.81
CA LEU A 102 -0.42 -13.28 -7.57
C LEU A 102 -0.44 -12.10 -8.55
N VAL A 103 0.71 -11.60 -8.96
CA VAL A 103 0.77 -10.49 -9.93
C VAL A 103 0.11 -10.89 -11.24
N GLY A 104 0.36 -12.11 -11.74
CA GLY A 104 -0.29 -12.62 -12.95
C GLY A 104 -1.79 -12.81 -12.78
N VAL A 105 -2.21 -13.37 -11.65
CA VAL A 105 -3.63 -13.58 -11.32
C VAL A 105 -4.39 -12.25 -11.26
N ILE A 106 -3.83 -11.28 -10.55
CA ILE A 106 -4.45 -9.96 -10.39
C ILE A 106 -4.48 -9.22 -11.73
N TRP A 107 -3.35 -9.20 -12.46
CA TRP A 107 -3.26 -8.48 -13.73
C TRP A 107 -4.24 -9.01 -14.78
N ARG A 108 -4.25 -10.32 -14.99
CA ARG A 108 -5.16 -10.97 -15.95
C ARG A 108 -6.62 -10.85 -15.49
N GLY A 109 -6.88 -10.98 -14.18
CA GLY A 109 -8.22 -10.82 -13.63
C GLY A 109 -8.79 -9.42 -13.83
N ILE A 110 -8.00 -8.36 -13.64
CA ILE A 110 -8.44 -6.97 -13.87
C ILE A 110 -8.73 -6.71 -15.37
N ASN A 111 -7.96 -7.31 -16.27
CA ASN A 111 -8.14 -7.15 -17.70
C ASN A 111 -9.19 -8.12 -18.30
N GLY A 112 -9.83 -8.96 -17.48
CA GLY A 112 -10.83 -9.92 -17.95
C GLY A 112 -10.24 -11.04 -18.82
N GLU A 113 -8.94 -11.28 -18.71
CA GLU A 113 -8.23 -12.28 -19.50
C GLU A 113 -8.27 -13.66 -18.86
N ASP A 114 -8.24 -14.70 -19.70
CA ASP A 114 -8.29 -16.10 -19.28
C ASP A 114 -7.01 -16.52 -18.51
N GLN A 115 -7.12 -17.55 -17.70
CA GLN A 115 -6.00 -18.10 -16.89
C GLN A 115 -5.07 -19.03 -17.72
N ARG A 116 -5.20 -19.07 -19.05
CA ARG A 116 -4.41 -19.90 -19.97
C ARG A 116 -2.91 -19.61 -19.93
N TRP A 117 -2.52 -18.36 -19.56
CA TRP A 117 -1.10 -18.00 -19.39
C TRP A 117 -0.33 -18.94 -18.47
N ARG A 118 -1.01 -19.65 -17.56
CA ARG A 118 -0.40 -20.60 -16.63
C ARG A 118 0.21 -21.84 -17.31
N THR A 119 -0.23 -22.16 -18.51
CA THR A 119 0.34 -23.25 -19.30
C THR A 119 1.65 -22.83 -19.97
N ASN A 120 1.88 -21.53 -20.12
CA ASN A 120 3.11 -20.98 -20.70
C ASN A 120 4.17 -20.74 -19.62
N ARG A 121 5.25 -21.52 -19.67
CA ARG A 121 6.36 -21.42 -18.69
C ARG A 121 7.04 -20.05 -18.69
N GLY A 122 7.11 -19.38 -19.85
CA GLY A 122 7.69 -18.05 -19.98
C GLY A 122 6.87 -16.99 -19.24
N ALA A 123 5.56 -16.99 -19.45
CA ALA A 123 4.63 -16.09 -18.78
C ALA A 123 4.61 -16.29 -17.26
N VAL A 124 4.52 -17.56 -16.81
CA VAL A 124 4.59 -17.89 -15.38
C VAL A 124 5.89 -17.38 -14.75
N ARG A 125 7.04 -17.55 -15.43
CA ARG A 125 8.33 -17.07 -14.94
C ARG A 125 8.38 -15.56 -14.82
N ALA A 126 7.87 -14.83 -15.82
CA ALA A 126 7.82 -13.38 -15.81
C ALA A 126 6.96 -12.84 -14.65
N PHE A 127 5.76 -13.38 -14.48
CA PHE A 127 4.89 -13.00 -13.36
C PHE A 127 5.45 -13.43 -12.00
N SER A 128 6.18 -14.55 -11.90
CA SER A 128 6.85 -14.96 -10.66
C SER A 128 7.91 -13.95 -10.24
N TRP A 129 8.72 -13.43 -11.15
CA TRP A 129 9.70 -12.38 -10.84
C TRP A 129 9.05 -11.09 -10.31
N ALA A 130 7.96 -10.64 -10.93
CA ALA A 130 7.20 -9.50 -10.41
C ALA A 130 6.61 -9.79 -9.03
N THR A 131 6.10 -11.00 -8.82
CA THR A 131 5.55 -11.43 -7.52
C THR A 131 6.63 -11.47 -6.44
N VAL A 132 7.86 -11.91 -6.76
CA VAL A 132 9.04 -11.84 -5.86
C VAL A 132 9.36 -10.39 -5.50
N ALA A 133 9.37 -9.48 -6.48
CA ALA A 133 9.65 -8.06 -6.23
C ALA A 133 8.62 -7.45 -5.26
N TRP A 134 7.34 -7.75 -5.43
CA TRP A 134 6.29 -7.33 -4.48
C TRP A 134 6.47 -7.95 -3.10
N ALA A 135 6.78 -9.24 -3.00
CA ALA A 135 7.05 -9.91 -1.72
C ALA A 135 8.21 -9.24 -0.97
N VAL A 136 9.32 -8.96 -1.67
CA VAL A 136 10.48 -8.26 -1.09
C VAL A 136 10.09 -6.87 -0.58
N VAL A 137 9.34 -6.10 -1.35
CA VAL A 137 8.89 -4.77 -0.94
C VAL A 137 7.99 -4.83 0.29
N PHE A 138 7.03 -5.75 0.35
CA PHE A 138 6.16 -5.90 1.50
C PHE A 138 6.92 -6.35 2.75
N LEU A 139 7.83 -7.31 2.63
CA LEU A 139 8.66 -7.75 3.75
C LEU A 139 9.64 -6.66 4.22
N ALA A 140 10.28 -5.94 3.29
CA ALA A 140 11.12 -4.81 3.64
C ALA A 140 10.34 -3.75 4.42
N ARG A 141 9.10 -3.42 3.99
CA ARG A 141 8.21 -2.52 4.73
C ARG A 141 7.91 -3.02 6.13
N PHE A 142 7.63 -4.31 6.28
CA PHE A 142 7.38 -4.89 7.59
C PHE A 142 8.59 -4.78 8.50
N PHE A 143 9.77 -5.25 8.07
CA PHE A 143 10.96 -5.26 8.91
C PHE A 143 11.43 -3.86 9.28
N VAL A 144 11.44 -2.92 8.33
CA VAL A 144 11.84 -1.54 8.61
C VAL A 144 10.86 -0.86 9.56
N LYS A 145 9.56 -0.98 9.32
CA LYS A 145 8.56 -0.41 10.24
C LYS A 145 8.61 -1.08 11.62
N ARG A 146 8.79 -2.39 11.68
CA ARG A 146 8.94 -3.15 12.93
C ARG A 146 10.14 -2.66 13.75
N PHE A 147 11.25 -2.35 13.09
CA PHE A 147 12.45 -1.83 13.75
C PHE A 147 12.17 -0.48 14.46
N PHE A 148 11.54 0.47 13.78
CA PHE A 148 11.18 1.77 14.37
C PHE A 148 10.03 1.65 15.37
N TYR A 149 9.10 0.74 15.14
CA TYR A 149 7.97 0.48 16.04
C TYR A 149 8.45 0.00 17.42
N VAL A 150 9.41 -0.92 17.45
CA VAL A 150 9.98 -1.44 18.72
C VAL A 150 10.82 -0.40 19.46
N LYS A 151 11.40 0.55 18.73
CA LYS A 151 12.19 1.65 19.29
C LYS A 151 11.34 2.84 19.76
N ASP A 152 10.03 2.73 19.70
CA ASP A 152 9.08 3.82 20.02
C ASP A 152 9.33 5.14 19.24
N ALA A 153 9.98 5.04 18.07
CA ALA A 153 10.36 6.17 17.24
C ALA A 153 9.20 6.55 16.28
N THR A 154 8.09 7.08 16.84
CA THR A 154 6.86 7.37 16.10
C THR A 154 7.08 8.33 14.93
N ASP A 155 7.90 9.37 15.10
CA ASP A 155 8.21 10.34 14.05
C ASP A 155 8.95 9.67 12.88
N ALA A 156 9.97 8.86 13.18
CA ALA A 156 10.69 8.09 12.18
C ALA A 156 9.79 7.09 11.47
N LEU A 157 8.83 6.46 12.19
CA LEU A 157 7.82 5.57 11.63
C LEU A 157 6.93 6.28 10.60
N GLY A 158 6.53 7.54 10.87
CA GLY A 158 5.79 8.37 9.96
C GLY A 158 6.55 8.64 8.66
N TYR A 159 7.76 9.17 8.77
CA TYR A 159 8.62 9.47 7.61
C TYR A 159 8.96 8.23 6.78
N VAL A 160 9.32 7.14 7.44
CA VAL A 160 9.60 5.85 6.80
C VAL A 160 8.37 5.30 6.08
N SER A 161 7.18 5.45 6.68
CA SER A 161 5.93 4.99 6.05
C SER A 161 5.63 5.74 4.76
N ILE A 162 5.95 7.03 4.69
CA ILE A 162 5.82 7.83 3.48
C ILE A 162 6.89 7.46 2.45
N ALA A 163 8.16 7.42 2.87
CA ALA A 163 9.30 7.13 1.99
C ALA A 163 9.21 5.73 1.36
N MET A 164 8.82 4.73 2.14
CA MET A 164 8.61 3.36 1.65
C MET A 164 7.23 3.16 0.99
N GLY A 165 6.32 4.11 1.09
CA GLY A 165 5.01 4.07 0.45
C GLY A 165 5.15 4.19 -1.06
N TRP A 166 5.26 5.42 -1.54
CA TRP A 166 5.13 5.79 -2.95
C TRP A 166 6.35 5.45 -3.80
N PRO A 167 7.59 5.82 -3.40
CA PRO A 167 8.74 5.57 -4.25
C PRO A 167 8.95 4.08 -4.50
N LEU A 168 8.84 3.29 -3.44
CA LEU A 168 9.04 1.84 -3.54
C LEU A 168 7.92 1.16 -4.34
N THR A 169 6.67 1.64 -4.20
CA THR A 169 5.54 1.15 -5.00
C THR A 169 5.74 1.49 -6.47
N ALA A 170 6.18 2.71 -6.81
CA ALA A 170 6.43 3.10 -8.20
C ALA A 170 7.47 2.17 -8.87
N ILE A 171 8.56 1.87 -8.17
CA ILE A 171 9.60 0.96 -8.69
C ILE A 171 9.02 -0.43 -8.96
N VAL A 172 8.27 -1.00 -8.03
CA VAL A 172 7.75 -2.36 -8.20
C VAL A 172 6.61 -2.43 -9.23
N VAL A 173 5.86 -1.34 -9.42
CA VAL A 173 4.88 -1.22 -10.52
C VAL A 173 5.60 -1.20 -11.87
N LEU A 174 6.71 -0.48 -12.02
CA LEU A 174 7.53 -0.52 -13.23
C LEU A 174 8.03 -1.95 -13.53
N ILE A 175 8.52 -2.65 -12.52
CA ILE A 175 8.91 -4.06 -12.65
C ILE A 175 7.72 -4.91 -13.12
N THR A 176 6.52 -4.66 -12.59
CA THR A 176 5.30 -5.35 -13.00
C THR A 176 4.99 -5.10 -14.48
N VAL A 177 5.07 -3.84 -14.95
CA VAL A 177 4.84 -3.51 -16.37
C VAL A 177 5.82 -4.25 -17.28
N VAL A 178 7.09 -4.29 -16.91
CA VAL A 178 8.11 -5.05 -17.67
C VAL A 178 7.80 -6.55 -17.67
N ALA A 179 7.37 -7.10 -16.53
CA ALA A 179 7.01 -8.52 -16.44
C ALA A 179 5.78 -8.85 -17.28
N VAL A 180 4.76 -7.99 -17.30
CA VAL A 180 3.58 -8.14 -18.16
C VAL A 180 3.98 -8.16 -19.63
N LYS A 181 4.82 -7.20 -20.05
CA LYS A 181 5.31 -7.16 -21.42
C LYS A 181 6.03 -8.47 -21.81
N LYS A 182 6.93 -8.95 -20.96
CA LYS A 182 7.62 -10.23 -21.20
C LYS A 182 6.68 -11.44 -21.20
N ALA A 183 5.64 -11.43 -20.37
CA ALA A 183 4.65 -12.48 -20.36
C ALA A 183 3.84 -12.50 -21.68
N ASN A 184 3.42 -11.34 -22.16
CA ASN A 184 2.71 -11.20 -23.43
C ASN A 184 3.59 -11.65 -24.62
N GLU A 185 4.85 -11.25 -24.64
CA GLU A 185 5.82 -11.69 -25.66
C GLU A 185 5.97 -13.22 -25.66
N ALA A 186 6.02 -13.84 -24.49
CA ALA A 186 6.12 -15.31 -24.37
C ALA A 186 4.85 -16.03 -24.85
N GLU A 187 3.69 -15.37 -24.76
CA GLU A 187 2.41 -15.89 -25.26
C GLU A 187 2.14 -15.54 -26.73
N GLY A 188 3.00 -14.74 -27.37
CA GLY A 188 2.81 -14.27 -28.75
C GLY A 188 1.71 -13.23 -28.90
N ILE A 189 1.32 -12.57 -27.81
CA ILE A 189 0.35 -11.48 -27.79
C ILE A 189 1.10 -10.18 -28.07
N LYS A 190 0.70 -9.46 -29.12
CA LYS A 190 1.29 -8.16 -29.51
C LYS A 190 0.60 -7.00 -28.78
#